data_2546584c37dd661937f7be8e853170b2
#
_entry.id   2546584c37dd661937f7be8e853170b2
#
_cell.length_a   1.000
_cell.length_b   1.000
_cell.length_c   1.000
_cell.angle_alpha   90.00
_cell.angle_beta   90.00
_cell.angle_gamma   90.00
#
_symmetry.space_group_name_H-M   'P 1'
#
loop_
_entity.id
_entity.type
_entity.pdbx_description
1 polymer ?
#
loop_
_entity_poly.entity_id
_entity_poly.type
_entity_poly.pdbx_seq_one_letter_code
_entity_poly.pdbx_strand_id
1 'polypeptide(L)'
;MSGLKPQIERELPMLRRFATALCGQTQTGDAFIYSIIEELVANPGLMDKRELRLDLYRSLVRRHASADADNVIRLHARTERGAENSGRVLSSLPEEQRQAVLLYALEDFTPAEVAEILGRSPAYVNELLGQAKARIARSLRTKVLLIEDDPLVALLLEDMIGEMGHEVMGVAATREEAVH
;
A
#
# COMPACT_ATOMS: atom_id res chain seq x y z
N MET A 1 -4.25 26.76 -21.42
CA MET A 1 -3.19 25.82 -20.98
C MET A 1 -2.34 26.32 -19.81
N SER A 2 -2.33 27.64 -19.48
CA SER A 2 -1.42 28.18 -18.44
C SER A 2 -1.68 27.75 -16.98
N GLY A 3 -2.80 27.16 -16.64
CA GLY A 3 -3.11 26.84 -15.24
C GLY A 3 -2.96 25.37 -14.83
N LEU A 4 -3.02 24.43 -15.78
CA LEU A 4 -3.00 22.99 -15.50
C LEU A 4 -1.56 22.47 -15.30
N LYS A 5 -0.61 22.97 -16.09
CA LYS A 5 0.80 22.51 -16.05
C LYS A 5 1.43 22.63 -14.68
N PRO A 6 1.38 23.76 -13.96
CA PRO A 6 1.97 23.85 -12.62
C PRO A 6 1.31 22.95 -11.57
N GLN A 7 0.02 22.67 -11.73
CA GLN A 7 -0.71 21.77 -10.84
C GLN A 7 -0.28 20.31 -11.07
N ILE A 8 -0.19 19.88 -12.33
CA ILE A 8 0.32 18.54 -12.68
C ILE A 8 1.76 18.37 -12.18
N GLU A 9 2.63 19.35 -12.43
CA GLU A 9 4.03 19.30 -11.97
C GLU A 9 4.15 19.11 -10.45
N ARG A 10 3.23 19.69 -9.68
CA ARG A 10 3.17 19.52 -8.22
C ARG A 10 2.74 18.11 -7.80
N GLU A 11 1.80 17.51 -8.52
CA GLU A 11 1.27 16.17 -8.18
C GLU A 11 2.19 15.03 -8.68
N LEU A 12 3.03 15.28 -9.70
CA LEU A 12 3.87 14.25 -10.33
C LEU A 12 4.74 13.43 -9.36
N PRO A 13 5.44 14.01 -8.38
CA PRO A 13 6.30 13.22 -7.47
C PRO A 13 5.48 12.22 -6.64
N MET A 14 4.32 12.63 -6.15
CA MET A 14 3.43 11.80 -5.35
C MET A 14 2.75 10.73 -6.21
N LEU A 15 2.26 11.13 -7.38
CA LEU A 15 1.67 10.20 -8.34
C LEU A 15 2.68 9.12 -8.78
N ARG A 16 3.96 9.49 -8.97
CA ARG A 16 5.04 8.56 -9.30
C ARG A 16 5.34 7.57 -8.17
N ARG A 17 5.37 8.06 -6.93
CA ARG A 17 5.51 7.23 -5.74
C ARG A 17 4.38 6.19 -5.65
N PHE A 18 3.14 6.65 -5.79
CA PHE A 18 1.96 5.80 -5.79
C PHE A 18 1.98 4.78 -6.93
N ALA A 19 2.26 5.21 -8.16
CA ALA A 19 2.35 4.33 -9.32
C ALA A 19 3.42 3.24 -9.13
N THR A 20 4.58 3.59 -8.59
CA THR A 20 5.65 2.63 -8.28
C THR A 20 5.20 1.62 -7.22
N ALA A 21 4.55 2.09 -6.15
CA ALA A 21 4.04 1.22 -5.09
C ALA A 21 2.91 0.29 -5.57
N LEU A 22 2.05 0.79 -6.47
CA LEU A 22 0.95 0.03 -7.05
C LEU A 22 1.45 -1.05 -8.01
N CYS A 23 2.36 -0.68 -8.92
CA CYS A 23 2.87 -1.57 -9.98
C CYS A 23 4.03 -2.47 -9.52
N GLY A 24 4.65 -2.17 -8.36
CA GLY A 24 5.86 -2.86 -7.90
C GLY A 24 7.13 -2.54 -8.69
N GLN A 25 7.04 -1.72 -9.75
CA GLN A 25 8.14 -1.35 -10.65
C GLN A 25 8.00 0.09 -11.11
N THR A 26 9.10 0.85 -11.00
CA THR A 26 9.13 2.27 -11.41
C THR A 26 8.86 2.45 -12.90
N GLN A 27 9.43 1.60 -13.75
CA GLN A 27 9.26 1.71 -15.22
C GLN A 27 7.80 1.54 -15.65
N THR A 28 7.09 0.57 -15.07
CA THR A 28 5.67 0.35 -15.35
C THR A 28 4.83 1.52 -14.85
N GLY A 29 5.12 1.99 -13.63
CA GLY A 29 4.45 3.17 -13.06
C GLY A 29 4.65 4.43 -13.91
N ASP A 30 5.88 4.69 -14.34
CA ASP A 30 6.21 5.82 -15.24
C ASP A 30 5.47 5.72 -16.57
N ALA A 31 5.36 4.53 -17.18
CA ALA A 31 4.62 4.34 -18.43
C ALA A 31 3.14 4.72 -18.31
N PHE A 32 2.48 4.35 -17.22
CA PHE A 32 1.10 4.78 -16.96
C PHE A 32 0.98 6.29 -16.80
N ILE A 33 1.91 6.91 -16.07
CA ILE A 33 1.92 8.37 -15.88
C ILE A 33 2.09 9.08 -17.23
N TYR A 34 3.04 8.64 -18.06
CA TYR A 34 3.23 9.21 -19.40
C TYR A 34 1.96 9.13 -20.23
N SER A 35 1.28 7.97 -20.24
CA SER A 35 0.05 7.82 -21.01
C SER A 35 -1.10 8.71 -20.52
N ILE A 36 -1.17 8.99 -19.20
CA ILE A 36 -2.13 9.94 -18.64
C ILE A 36 -1.83 11.36 -19.07
N ILE A 37 -0.54 11.74 -19.02
CA ILE A 37 -0.10 13.08 -19.42
C ILE A 37 -0.34 13.32 -20.92
N GLU A 38 -0.01 12.34 -21.78
CA GLU A 38 -0.28 12.42 -23.23
C GLU A 38 -1.76 12.62 -23.52
N GLU A 39 -2.64 11.89 -22.85
CA GLU A 39 -4.09 12.04 -22.99
C GLU A 39 -4.57 13.43 -22.54
N LEU A 40 -4.03 13.94 -21.43
CA LEU A 40 -4.33 15.29 -20.95
C LEU A 40 -3.86 16.39 -21.89
N VAL A 41 -2.70 16.22 -22.52
CA VAL A 41 -2.17 17.16 -23.51
C VAL A 41 -3.03 17.15 -24.77
N ALA A 42 -3.45 15.97 -25.22
CA ALA A 42 -4.33 15.82 -26.38
C ALA A 42 -5.75 16.36 -26.11
N ASN A 43 -6.26 16.23 -24.89
CA ASN A 43 -7.62 16.61 -24.52
C ASN A 43 -7.65 17.38 -23.19
N PRO A 44 -7.28 18.66 -23.17
CA PRO A 44 -7.17 19.47 -21.94
C PRO A 44 -8.47 19.66 -21.16
N GLY A 45 -9.62 19.28 -21.71
CA GLY A 45 -10.94 19.37 -21.09
C GLY A 45 -11.38 18.09 -20.35
N LEU A 46 -10.58 17.02 -20.37
CA LEU A 46 -10.94 15.73 -19.76
C LEU A 46 -10.94 15.74 -18.23
N MET A 47 -10.24 16.68 -17.60
CA MET A 47 -10.14 16.75 -16.13
C MET A 47 -10.61 18.11 -15.62
N ASP A 48 -11.35 18.09 -14.52
CA ASP A 48 -11.71 19.32 -13.81
C ASP A 48 -10.47 19.84 -13.06
N LYS A 49 -10.16 21.11 -13.23
CA LYS A 49 -9.06 21.77 -12.52
C LYS A 49 -9.24 21.75 -11.00
N ARG A 50 -10.47 21.65 -10.51
CA ARG A 50 -10.79 21.62 -9.07
C ARG A 50 -10.54 20.23 -8.47
N GLU A 51 -10.66 19.19 -9.26
CA GLU A 51 -10.55 17.78 -8.84
C GLU A 51 -9.36 17.07 -9.50
N LEU A 52 -8.41 17.83 -10.06
CA LEU A 52 -7.29 17.32 -10.84
C LEU A 52 -6.57 16.17 -10.11
N ARG A 53 -6.33 16.31 -8.80
CA ARG A 53 -5.67 15.27 -8.02
C ARG A 53 -6.48 13.97 -8.02
N LEU A 54 -7.77 14.02 -7.70
CA LEU A 54 -8.66 12.85 -7.73
C LEU A 54 -8.70 12.20 -9.12
N ASP A 55 -8.80 13.00 -10.17
CA ASP A 55 -8.87 12.52 -11.54
C ASP A 55 -7.58 11.84 -12.01
N LEU A 56 -6.43 12.35 -11.61
CA LEU A 56 -5.12 11.72 -11.90
C LEU A 56 -5.03 10.33 -11.28
N TYR A 57 -5.38 10.19 -9.99
CA TYR A 57 -5.34 8.90 -9.29
C TYR A 57 -6.40 7.94 -9.82
N ARG A 58 -7.61 8.42 -10.12
CA ARG A 58 -8.67 7.63 -10.75
C ARG A 58 -8.23 7.09 -12.12
N SER A 59 -7.57 7.92 -12.94
CA SER A 59 -7.05 7.52 -14.24
C SER A 59 -5.96 6.47 -14.11
N LEU A 60 -5.06 6.62 -13.13
CA LEU A 60 -3.99 5.67 -12.88
C LEU A 60 -4.51 4.30 -12.43
N VAL A 61 -5.43 4.28 -11.45
CA VAL A 61 -6.06 3.04 -10.96
C VAL A 61 -6.81 2.33 -12.08
N ARG A 62 -7.57 3.06 -12.89
CA ARG A 62 -8.33 2.50 -14.02
C ARG A 62 -7.40 1.88 -15.07
N ARG A 63 -6.29 2.54 -15.41
CA ARG A 63 -5.31 2.01 -16.39
C ARG A 63 -4.60 0.79 -15.85
N HIS A 64 -4.24 0.79 -14.56
CA HIS A 64 -3.64 -0.36 -13.93
C HIS A 64 -4.57 -1.58 -14.00
N ALA A 65 -5.83 -1.42 -13.63
CA ALA A 65 -6.84 -2.49 -13.71
C ALA A 65 -7.07 -3.00 -15.14
N SER A 66 -7.04 -2.11 -16.15
CA SER A 66 -7.20 -2.49 -17.56
C SER A 66 -5.97 -3.25 -18.08
N ALA A 67 -4.77 -2.88 -17.66
CA ALA A 67 -3.53 -3.55 -18.06
C ALA A 67 -3.42 -4.95 -17.44
N ASP A 68 -3.92 -5.16 -16.23
CA ASP A 68 -4.00 -6.49 -15.62
C ASP A 68 -4.94 -7.43 -16.39
N ALA A 69 -6.00 -6.88 -17.00
CA ALA A 69 -6.91 -7.66 -17.84
C ALA A 69 -6.26 -8.11 -19.17
N ASP A 70 -5.32 -7.34 -19.72
CA ASP A 70 -4.81 -7.55 -21.08
C ASP A 70 -3.45 -8.26 -21.19
N ASN A 71 -2.59 -8.38 -20.18
CA ASN A 71 -1.31 -9.13 -20.32
C ASN A 71 -0.32 -9.08 -19.13
N VAL A 72 -0.59 -8.48 -17.99
CA VAL A 72 0.44 -8.21 -16.95
C VAL A 72 0.75 -9.41 -16.06
N ILE A 73 0.00 -10.48 -16.15
CA ILE A 73 0.23 -11.73 -15.39
C ILE A 73 1.63 -12.31 -15.63
N ARG A 74 2.30 -11.96 -16.72
CA ARG A 74 3.61 -12.52 -17.07
C ARG A 74 4.82 -11.77 -16.52
N LEU A 75 4.71 -10.51 -16.12
CA LEU A 75 5.84 -9.72 -15.61
C LEU A 75 6.01 -9.78 -14.09
N HIS A 76 4.96 -9.99 -13.32
CA HIS A 76 5.03 -10.02 -11.85
C HIS A 76 5.82 -11.22 -11.28
N ALA A 77 5.96 -12.29 -12.02
CA ALA A 77 6.64 -13.51 -11.56
C ALA A 77 8.19 -13.44 -11.56
N ARG A 78 8.81 -12.35 -12.00
CA ARG A 78 10.29 -12.28 -12.17
C ARG A 78 11.03 -11.32 -11.26
N THR A 79 10.37 -10.55 -10.40
CA THR A 79 11.05 -9.49 -9.62
C THR A 79 10.97 -9.64 -8.11
N GLU A 80 10.96 -10.88 -7.60
CA GLU A 80 10.96 -11.13 -6.14
C GLU A 80 12.35 -11.07 -5.47
N ARG A 81 13.35 -10.45 -6.08
CA ARG A 81 14.67 -10.33 -5.45
C ARG A 81 14.98 -8.89 -5.09
N GLY A 82 14.50 -8.44 -3.96
CA GLY A 82 14.93 -7.15 -3.40
C GLY A 82 13.87 -6.28 -2.74
N ALA A 83 12.63 -6.73 -2.62
CA ALA A 83 11.64 -5.98 -1.84
C ALA A 83 11.94 -6.16 -0.35
N GLU A 84 12.23 -5.07 0.35
CA GLU A 84 12.20 -4.99 1.80
C GLU A 84 10.86 -5.57 2.32
N ASN A 85 10.81 -6.06 3.57
CA ASN A 85 9.64 -6.74 4.14
C ASN A 85 8.32 -6.00 3.92
N SER A 86 8.33 -4.66 3.93
CA SER A 86 7.17 -3.81 3.66
C SER A 86 6.58 -3.99 2.27
N GLY A 87 7.42 -4.17 1.24
CA GLY A 87 6.97 -4.42 -0.14
C GLY A 87 6.29 -5.78 -0.29
N ARG A 88 6.75 -6.80 0.44
CA ARG A 88 6.15 -8.14 0.43
C ARG A 88 4.75 -8.17 1.03
N VAL A 89 4.54 -7.43 2.12
CA VAL A 89 3.24 -7.35 2.79
C VAL A 89 2.20 -6.71 1.86
N LEU A 90 2.54 -5.58 1.25
CA LEU A 90 1.65 -4.88 0.32
C LEU A 90 1.36 -5.70 -0.95
N SER A 91 2.37 -6.38 -1.51
CA SER A 91 2.19 -7.24 -2.69
C SER A 91 1.33 -8.48 -2.41
N SER A 92 1.23 -8.92 -1.16
CA SER A 92 0.37 -10.03 -0.75
C SER A 92 -1.12 -9.67 -0.61
N LEU A 93 -1.45 -8.38 -0.59
CA LEU A 93 -2.84 -7.92 -0.53
C LEU A 93 -3.55 -8.14 -1.87
N PRO A 94 -4.83 -8.52 -1.85
CA PRO A 94 -5.68 -8.41 -3.03
C PRO A 94 -5.62 -7.00 -3.62
N GLU A 95 -5.74 -6.89 -4.94
CA GLU A 95 -5.51 -5.64 -5.65
C GLU A 95 -6.33 -4.46 -5.13
N GLU A 96 -7.66 -4.62 -4.97
CA GLU A 96 -8.50 -3.53 -4.44
C GLU A 96 -8.12 -3.13 -3.01
N GLN A 97 -7.69 -4.08 -2.16
CA GLN A 97 -7.21 -3.77 -0.81
C GLN A 97 -5.89 -3.00 -0.87
N ARG A 98 -4.98 -3.38 -1.77
CA ARG A 98 -3.71 -2.68 -1.97
C ARG A 98 -3.93 -1.27 -2.49
N GLN A 99 -4.81 -1.08 -3.48
CA GLN A 99 -5.20 0.24 -4.00
C GLN A 99 -5.78 1.12 -2.88
N ALA A 100 -6.74 0.61 -2.10
CA ALA A 100 -7.35 1.36 -1.01
C ALA A 100 -6.33 1.77 0.07
N VAL A 101 -5.44 0.85 0.47
CA VAL A 101 -4.40 1.13 1.47
C VAL A 101 -3.40 2.17 0.95
N LEU A 102 -2.95 2.06 -0.30
CA LEU A 102 -2.00 3.01 -0.88
C LEU A 102 -2.62 4.41 -1.00
N LEU A 103 -3.87 4.51 -1.45
CA LEU A 103 -4.56 5.80 -1.51
C LEU A 103 -4.76 6.42 -0.12
N TYR A 104 -5.17 5.62 0.86
CA TYR A 104 -5.46 6.10 2.20
C TYR A 104 -4.20 6.42 3.01
N ALA A 105 -3.24 5.48 3.07
CA ALA A 105 -2.10 5.57 3.99
C ALA A 105 -0.84 6.21 3.36
N LEU A 106 -0.68 6.16 2.04
CA LEU A 106 0.47 6.75 1.35
C LEU A 106 0.18 8.13 0.81
N GLU A 107 -1.06 8.34 0.34
CA GLU A 107 -1.45 9.58 -0.34
C GLU A 107 -2.45 10.44 0.46
N ASP A 108 -2.76 10.05 1.70
CA ASP A 108 -3.62 10.80 2.65
C ASP A 108 -5.02 11.14 2.11
N PHE A 109 -5.58 10.32 1.22
CA PHE A 109 -6.97 10.45 0.82
C PHE A 109 -7.92 9.98 1.92
N THR A 110 -9.01 10.70 2.12
CA THR A 110 -10.10 10.26 3.01
C THR A 110 -10.79 9.02 2.45
N PRO A 111 -11.45 8.19 3.28
CA PRO A 111 -12.21 7.04 2.78
C PRO A 111 -13.28 7.40 1.74
N ALA A 112 -13.84 8.61 1.79
CA ALA A 112 -14.81 9.10 0.82
C ALA A 112 -14.15 9.37 -0.54
N GLU A 113 -12.98 10.01 -0.56
CA GLU A 113 -12.21 10.25 -1.78
C GLU A 113 -11.68 8.94 -2.38
N VAL A 114 -11.21 7.99 -1.53
CA VAL A 114 -10.84 6.65 -1.99
C VAL A 114 -12.02 5.95 -2.66
N ALA A 115 -13.22 6.06 -2.09
CA ALA A 115 -14.43 5.48 -2.66
C ALA A 115 -14.73 6.08 -4.04
N GLU A 116 -14.56 7.39 -4.18
CA GLU A 116 -14.74 8.10 -5.44
C GLU A 116 -13.69 7.68 -6.50
N ILE A 117 -12.41 7.58 -6.10
CA ILE A 117 -11.32 7.12 -6.98
C ILE A 117 -11.57 5.68 -7.47
N LEU A 118 -11.98 4.78 -6.58
CA LEU A 118 -12.21 3.36 -6.89
C LEU A 118 -13.57 3.10 -7.54
N GLY A 119 -14.49 4.07 -7.57
CA GLY A 119 -15.87 3.89 -8.04
C GLY A 119 -16.64 2.91 -7.16
N ARG A 120 -16.48 2.99 -5.85
CA ARG A 120 -17.10 2.14 -4.83
C ARG A 120 -17.88 2.97 -3.82
N SER A 121 -18.66 2.31 -2.95
CA SER A 121 -19.30 3.00 -1.82
C SER A 121 -18.32 3.24 -0.68
N PRO A 122 -18.47 4.32 0.13
CA PRO A 122 -17.62 4.55 1.30
C PRO A 122 -17.66 3.41 2.33
N ALA A 123 -18.82 2.75 2.47
CA ALA A 123 -18.97 1.59 3.37
C ALA A 123 -18.09 0.42 2.90
N TYR A 124 -18.08 0.14 1.60
CA TYR A 124 -17.23 -0.90 1.02
C TYR A 124 -15.74 -0.59 1.19
N VAL A 125 -15.32 0.68 0.99
CA VAL A 125 -13.93 1.09 1.21
C VAL A 125 -13.51 0.92 2.67
N ASN A 126 -14.36 1.28 3.63
CA ASN A 126 -14.08 1.05 5.05
C ASN A 126 -13.90 -0.45 5.36
N GLU A 127 -14.70 -1.31 4.74
CA GLU A 127 -14.54 -2.77 4.85
C GLU A 127 -13.21 -3.23 4.24
N LEU A 128 -12.85 -2.78 3.04
CA LEU A 128 -11.56 -3.09 2.39
C LEU A 128 -10.37 -2.69 3.27
N LEU A 129 -10.39 -1.48 3.83
CA LEU A 129 -9.34 -0.98 4.72
C LEU A 129 -9.25 -1.81 6.01
N GLY A 130 -10.38 -2.18 6.60
CA GLY A 130 -10.44 -3.05 7.77
C GLY A 130 -9.85 -4.44 7.49
N GLN A 131 -10.22 -5.06 6.37
CA GLN A 131 -9.69 -6.35 5.94
C GLN A 131 -8.20 -6.28 5.64
N ALA A 132 -7.74 -5.22 4.95
CA ALA A 132 -6.32 -5.01 4.65
C ALA A 132 -5.50 -4.84 5.94
N LYS A 133 -5.98 -4.02 6.90
CA LYS A 133 -5.35 -3.86 8.21
C LYS A 133 -5.19 -5.19 8.94
N ALA A 134 -6.24 -6.01 8.97
CA ALA A 134 -6.20 -7.32 9.60
C ALA A 134 -5.21 -8.29 8.91
N ARG A 135 -5.09 -8.24 7.57
CA ARG A 135 -4.11 -9.04 6.82
C ARG A 135 -2.68 -8.59 7.09
N ILE A 136 -2.43 -7.27 7.08
CA ILE A 136 -1.12 -6.68 7.38
C ILE A 136 -0.69 -7.07 8.80
N ALA A 137 -1.56 -6.89 9.79
CA ALA A 137 -1.28 -7.26 11.18
C ALA A 137 -0.91 -8.74 11.31
N ARG A 138 -1.64 -9.64 10.64
CA ARG A 138 -1.31 -11.08 10.63
C ARG A 138 0.03 -11.38 9.96
N SER A 139 0.38 -10.69 8.87
CA SER A 139 1.64 -10.92 8.15
C SER A 139 2.86 -10.38 8.90
N LEU A 140 2.67 -9.42 9.79
CA LEU A 140 3.71 -8.87 10.66
C LEU A 140 3.86 -9.65 11.97
N ARG A 141 2.95 -10.58 12.26
CA ARG A 141 3.00 -11.42 13.44
C ARG A 141 4.24 -12.29 13.41
N THR A 142 5.06 -12.18 14.44
CA THR A 142 6.28 -12.96 14.61
C THR A 142 6.22 -13.76 15.91
N LYS A 143 7.00 -14.82 15.94
CA LYS A 143 7.23 -15.61 17.15
C LYS A 143 8.44 -15.03 17.87
N VAL A 144 8.29 -14.76 19.16
CA VAL A 144 9.29 -14.12 20.00
C VAL A 144 9.66 -15.07 21.13
N LEU A 145 10.94 -15.33 21.31
CA LEU A 145 11.48 -15.94 22.52
C LEU A 145 11.94 -14.81 23.43
N LEU A 146 11.38 -14.74 24.63
CA LEU A 146 11.75 -13.75 25.64
C LEU A 146 12.85 -14.34 26.54
N ILE A 147 13.93 -13.58 26.75
CA ILE A 147 14.98 -13.94 27.69
C ILE A 147 15.03 -12.85 28.77
N GLU A 148 14.53 -13.17 29.96
CA GLU A 148 14.41 -12.22 31.07
C GLU A 148 14.44 -13.01 32.40
N ASP A 149 15.32 -12.64 33.30
CA ASP A 149 15.52 -13.30 34.58
C ASP A 149 14.59 -12.79 35.69
N ASP A 150 14.02 -11.58 35.54
CA ASP A 150 13.03 -11.06 36.46
C ASP A 150 11.60 -11.46 36.01
N PRO A 151 10.89 -12.28 36.80
CA PRO A 151 9.59 -12.79 36.43
C PRO A 151 8.52 -11.70 36.29
N LEU A 152 8.65 -10.55 36.99
CA LEU A 152 7.70 -9.44 36.85
C LEU A 152 7.94 -8.68 35.56
N VAL A 153 9.21 -8.47 35.19
CA VAL A 153 9.59 -7.86 33.92
C VAL A 153 9.19 -8.78 32.76
N ALA A 154 9.41 -10.08 32.89
CA ALA A 154 9.00 -11.06 31.89
C ALA A 154 7.49 -10.99 31.62
N LEU A 155 6.66 -10.97 32.68
CA LEU A 155 5.21 -10.86 32.55
C LEU A 155 4.76 -9.58 31.84
N LEU A 156 5.38 -8.43 32.19
CA LEU A 156 5.08 -7.16 31.51
C LEU A 156 5.48 -7.17 30.03
N LEU A 157 6.62 -7.77 29.69
CA LEU A 157 7.08 -7.89 28.31
C LEU A 157 6.21 -8.85 27.51
N GLU A 158 5.72 -9.96 28.09
CA GLU A 158 4.75 -10.86 27.45
C GLU A 158 3.47 -10.13 27.07
N ASP A 159 2.91 -9.34 28.00
CA ASP A 159 1.72 -8.54 27.74
C ASP A 159 1.96 -7.53 26.63
N MET A 160 3.05 -6.77 26.67
CA MET A 160 3.41 -5.79 25.64
C MET A 160 3.59 -6.43 24.27
N ILE A 161 4.28 -7.57 24.19
CA ILE A 161 4.50 -8.32 22.95
C ILE A 161 3.16 -8.82 22.39
N GLY A 162 2.29 -9.32 23.28
CA GLY A 162 0.92 -9.76 22.93
C GLY A 162 0.06 -8.61 22.40
N GLU A 163 0.08 -7.43 23.05
CA GLU A 163 -0.64 -6.24 22.58
C GLU A 163 -0.14 -5.74 21.21
N MET A 164 1.15 -5.89 20.92
CA MET A 164 1.71 -5.62 19.58
C MET A 164 1.31 -6.67 18.53
N GLY A 165 0.61 -7.74 18.93
CA GLY A 165 0.12 -8.79 18.03
C GLY A 165 1.13 -9.88 17.72
N HIS A 166 2.26 -9.97 18.43
CA HIS A 166 3.25 -11.03 18.32
C HIS A 166 2.90 -12.22 19.24
N GLU A 167 3.54 -13.36 19.01
CA GLU A 167 3.33 -14.58 19.79
C GLU A 167 4.58 -14.90 20.60
N VAL A 168 4.47 -14.89 21.93
CA VAL A 168 5.57 -15.33 22.81
C VAL A 168 5.59 -16.87 22.80
N MET A 169 6.69 -17.44 22.31
CA MET A 169 6.89 -18.89 22.22
C MET A 169 7.35 -19.51 23.52
N GLY A 170 7.94 -18.70 24.37
CA GLY A 170 8.44 -19.11 25.68
C GLY A 170 9.22 -17.97 26.34
N VAL A 171 9.40 -18.10 27.63
CA VAL A 171 10.24 -17.25 28.45
C VAL A 171 11.37 -18.10 29.00
N ALA A 172 12.61 -17.65 28.80
CA ALA A 172 13.81 -18.27 29.37
C ALA A 172 14.40 -17.31 30.39
N ALA A 173 14.71 -17.79 31.59
CA ALA A 173 15.36 -16.96 32.60
C ALA A 173 16.88 -16.86 32.40
N THR A 174 17.44 -17.75 31.58
CA THR A 174 18.89 -17.81 31.32
C THR A 174 19.17 -18.03 29.84
N ARG A 175 20.41 -17.72 29.44
CA ARG A 175 20.88 -18.00 28.08
C ARG A 175 20.85 -19.49 27.75
N GLU A 176 21.20 -20.33 28.74
CA GLU A 176 21.23 -21.79 28.60
C GLU A 176 19.83 -22.34 28.30
N GLU A 177 18.81 -21.86 28.98
CA GLU A 177 17.40 -22.22 28.72
C GLU A 177 16.94 -21.77 27.34
N ALA A 178 17.40 -20.64 26.85
CA ALA A 178 16.99 -20.10 25.54
C ALA A 178 17.56 -20.90 24.35
N VAL A 179 18.56 -21.75 24.53
CA VAL A 179 19.25 -22.51 23.46
C VAL A 179 18.77 -23.96 23.38
N HIS A 180 17.95 -24.42 24.31
CA HIS A 180 17.37 -25.75 24.36
C HIS A 180 15.87 -25.71 23.98
#